data_85aca0f165278422944429a614d60e76
#
_entry.id   85aca0f165278422944429a614d60e76
#
_cell.length_a   1.000
_cell.length_b   1.000
_cell.length_c   1.000
_cell.angle_alpha   90.00
_cell.angle_beta   90.00
_cell.angle_gamma   90.00
#
_symmetry.space_group_name_H-M   'P 1'
#
loop_
_entity.id
_entity.type
_entity.pdbx_description
1 polymer ?
#
loop_
_entity_poly.entity_id
_entity_poly.type
_entity_poly.pdbx_seq_one_letter_code
_entity_poly.pdbx_strand_id
1 'polypeptide(L)'
;PQEAVTATIGVETRTMIGDKNGNAYKVVWNSGDQIIISTGISSKDKAVYTTSDHGTPSASFYPEDKAADFSNGAIAGYPVENMYLGAPDADKEVYFTIPQVQTYAPGSFDSGAMPMISEITNEPSLQFHNAAGVIRLMVSSELSGIKVSTINITTSGIISGECGYTPASKEIFFDDS
;
A
#
# COMPACT_ATOMS: atom_id res chain seq x y z
N PRO A 1 25.58 -5.54 -10.08
CA PRO A 1 24.16 -5.52 -10.42
C PRO A 1 23.38 -5.26 -9.14
N GLN A 2 22.53 -4.24 -9.13
CA GLN A 2 21.58 -4.03 -8.01
C GLN A 2 20.60 -5.20 -8.02
N GLU A 3 20.47 -5.90 -6.91
CA GLU A 3 19.53 -7.02 -6.80
C GLU A 3 18.11 -6.48 -6.78
N ALA A 4 17.34 -6.83 -7.80
CA ALA A 4 15.94 -6.49 -7.89
C ALA A 4 15.12 -7.35 -6.94
N VAL A 5 14.06 -6.74 -6.38
CA VAL A 5 13.04 -7.43 -5.61
C VAL A 5 11.79 -7.53 -6.46
N THR A 6 11.14 -8.68 -6.51
CA THR A 6 9.83 -8.82 -7.15
C THR A 6 8.74 -8.54 -6.13
N ALA A 7 7.87 -7.56 -6.41
CA ALA A 7 6.70 -7.27 -5.60
C ALA A 7 5.44 -7.66 -6.38
N THR A 8 4.64 -8.54 -5.80
CA THR A 8 3.38 -9.02 -6.36
C THR A 8 2.23 -8.61 -5.47
N ILE A 9 1.20 -8.05 -6.07
CA ILE A 9 -0.03 -7.64 -5.41
C ILE A 9 -1.01 -8.82 -5.47
N GLY A 10 -1.56 -9.21 -4.33
CA GLY A 10 -2.59 -10.24 -4.25
C GLY A 10 -3.85 -9.86 -5.04
N VAL A 11 -4.65 -10.84 -5.45
CA VAL A 11 -5.86 -10.65 -6.29
C VAL A 11 -6.93 -9.73 -5.69
N GLU A 12 -6.82 -9.40 -4.41
CA GLU A 12 -7.78 -8.53 -3.70
C GLU A 12 -7.24 -7.11 -3.43
N THR A 13 -6.07 -6.76 -3.98
CA THR A 13 -5.29 -5.57 -3.62
C THR A 13 -5.22 -4.53 -4.74
N ARG A 14 -5.10 -3.20 -4.46
CA ARG A 14 -5.20 -2.14 -5.49
C ARG A 14 -4.27 -0.94 -5.26
N THR A 15 -3.32 -0.65 -6.18
CA THR A 15 -2.63 0.65 -6.28
C THR A 15 -3.20 1.53 -7.38
N MET A 16 -3.63 0.96 -8.49
CA MET A 16 -4.43 1.63 -9.52
C MET A 16 -5.56 0.70 -9.94
N ILE A 17 -6.71 1.26 -10.28
CA ILE A 17 -7.83 0.49 -10.80
C ILE A 17 -7.54 0.16 -12.26
N GLY A 18 -7.08 -1.06 -12.54
CA GLY A 18 -6.95 -1.59 -13.88
C GLY A 18 -8.29 -2.02 -14.49
N ASP A 19 -8.23 -2.71 -15.60
CA ASP A 19 -9.42 -3.18 -16.30
C ASP A 19 -10.25 -4.14 -15.43
N LYS A 20 -11.58 -4.01 -15.57
CA LYS A 20 -12.53 -4.86 -14.86
C LYS A 20 -12.49 -6.29 -15.41
N ASN A 21 -12.17 -7.24 -14.55
CA ASN A 21 -12.27 -8.66 -14.85
C ASN A 21 -13.43 -9.27 -14.04
N GLY A 22 -14.58 -9.48 -14.70
CA GLY A 22 -15.80 -9.90 -14.01
C GLY A 22 -16.32 -8.83 -13.04
N ASN A 23 -16.42 -9.15 -11.74
CA ASN A 23 -16.86 -8.23 -10.69
C ASN A 23 -15.71 -7.58 -9.90
N ALA A 24 -14.45 -7.95 -10.19
CA ALA A 24 -13.28 -7.42 -9.53
C ALA A 24 -12.48 -6.47 -10.44
N TYR A 25 -11.91 -5.43 -9.85
CA TYR A 25 -10.93 -4.58 -10.51
C TYR A 25 -9.55 -5.12 -10.20
N LYS A 26 -8.70 -5.21 -11.21
CA LYS A 26 -7.29 -5.55 -11.00
C LYS A 26 -6.56 -4.36 -10.40
N VAL A 27 -5.57 -4.69 -9.63
CA VAL A 27 -4.61 -3.73 -9.10
C VAL A 27 -3.29 -3.94 -9.75
N VAL A 28 -2.64 -2.85 -10.01
CA VAL A 28 -1.40 -2.84 -10.77
C VAL A 28 -0.46 -1.78 -10.22
N TRP A 29 0.82 -2.05 -10.31
CA TRP A 29 1.88 -1.11 -10.02
C TRP A 29 1.97 -0.04 -11.12
N ASN A 30 2.38 1.16 -10.72
CA ASN A 30 2.69 2.27 -11.62
C ASN A 30 4.18 2.54 -11.64
N SER A 31 4.67 3.01 -12.76
CA SER A 31 6.03 3.54 -12.83
C SER A 31 6.22 4.69 -11.85
N GLY A 32 7.26 4.60 -11.04
CA GLY A 32 7.56 5.52 -9.95
C GLY A 32 6.97 5.14 -8.60
N ASP A 33 6.17 4.06 -8.50
CA ASP A 33 5.75 3.55 -7.21
C ASP A 33 6.98 3.14 -6.37
N GLN A 34 6.92 3.48 -5.08
CA GLN A 34 7.98 3.21 -4.12
C GLN A 34 7.47 2.34 -2.98
N ILE A 35 8.26 1.36 -2.59
CA ILE A 35 8.04 0.54 -1.42
C ILE A 35 9.18 0.72 -0.42
N ILE A 36 8.88 0.62 0.86
CA ILE A 36 9.88 0.55 1.92
C ILE A 36 10.02 -0.89 2.40
N ILE A 37 11.24 -1.38 2.47
CA ILE A 37 11.56 -2.71 3.00
C ILE A 37 12.29 -2.53 4.33
N SER A 38 11.82 -3.21 5.37
CA SER A 38 12.43 -3.23 6.69
C SER A 38 12.95 -4.62 7.03
N THR A 39 14.19 -4.68 7.46
CA THR A 39 14.88 -5.89 7.96
C THR A 39 15.25 -5.79 9.43
N GLY A 40 14.83 -4.71 10.11
CA GLY A 40 15.11 -4.46 11.51
C GLY A 40 14.52 -3.16 12.05
N ILE A 41 14.86 -2.80 13.27
CA ILE A 41 14.28 -1.64 13.98
C ILE A 41 14.93 -0.32 13.55
N SER A 42 16.22 -0.34 13.26
CA SER A 42 17.00 0.85 12.97
C SER A 42 16.67 1.42 11.58
N SER A 43 16.86 2.72 11.39
CA SER A 43 16.79 3.35 10.06
C SER A 43 17.79 2.75 9.05
N LYS A 44 18.89 2.17 9.55
CA LYS A 44 19.87 1.47 8.72
C LYS A 44 19.35 0.14 8.16
N ASP A 45 18.32 -0.41 8.77
CA ASP A 45 17.69 -1.67 8.39
C ASP A 45 16.52 -1.45 7.41
N LYS A 46 16.34 -0.22 6.94
CA LYS A 46 15.27 0.16 6.00
C LYS A 46 15.88 0.58 4.67
N ALA A 47 15.23 0.17 3.59
CA ALA A 47 15.62 0.48 2.22
C ALA A 47 14.40 0.84 1.39
N VAL A 48 14.51 1.90 0.58
CA VAL A 48 13.48 2.31 -0.39
C VAL A 48 13.80 1.71 -1.74
N TYR A 49 12.78 1.19 -2.39
CA TYR A 49 12.87 0.59 -3.72
C TYR A 49 11.84 1.22 -4.64
N THR A 50 12.21 1.45 -5.88
CA THR A 50 11.35 2.07 -6.91
C THR A 50 11.20 1.14 -8.10
N THR A 51 10.01 1.14 -8.70
CA THR A 51 9.75 0.42 -9.96
C THR A 51 9.61 1.36 -11.15
N SER A 52 10.02 0.88 -12.32
CA SER A 52 9.68 1.49 -13.62
C SER A 52 8.55 0.74 -14.34
N ASP A 53 8.10 -0.38 -13.79
CA ASP A 53 7.03 -1.18 -14.38
C ASP A 53 5.69 -0.46 -14.26
N HIS A 54 4.79 -0.70 -15.21
CA HIS A 54 3.48 -0.04 -15.25
C HIS A 54 2.40 -1.00 -15.71
N GLY A 55 1.25 -0.95 -15.06
CA GLY A 55 0.07 -1.69 -15.46
C GLY A 55 0.11 -3.19 -15.16
N THR A 56 1.00 -3.65 -14.30
CA THR A 56 1.16 -5.06 -13.96
C THR A 56 0.92 -5.32 -12.46
N PRO A 57 0.32 -6.46 -12.07
CA PRO A 57 0.16 -6.82 -10.66
C PRO A 57 1.47 -7.30 -10.02
N SER A 58 2.49 -7.64 -10.82
CA SER A 58 3.80 -8.05 -10.37
C SER A 58 4.85 -7.18 -11.07
N ALA A 59 5.74 -6.57 -10.29
CA ALA A 59 6.74 -5.62 -10.78
C ALA A 59 8.11 -5.86 -10.15
N SER A 60 9.15 -5.47 -10.87
CA SER A 60 10.53 -5.46 -10.37
C SER A 60 10.83 -4.10 -9.75
N PHE A 61 11.28 -4.13 -8.50
CA PHE A 61 11.68 -2.96 -7.75
C PHE A 61 13.20 -2.95 -7.54
N TYR A 62 13.82 -1.81 -7.71
CA TYR A 62 15.26 -1.62 -7.58
C TYR A 62 15.56 -0.68 -6.41
N PRO A 63 16.59 -0.97 -5.60
CA PRO A 63 16.94 -0.13 -4.46
C PRO A 63 17.43 1.23 -4.93
N GLU A 64 17.02 2.30 -4.22
CA GLU A 64 17.51 3.66 -4.50
C GLU A 64 18.95 3.86 -4.04
N ASP A 65 19.27 3.44 -2.80
CA ASP A 65 20.58 3.61 -2.21
C ASP A 65 21.27 2.27 -1.92
N LYS A 66 20.60 1.38 -1.19
CA LYS A 66 21.14 0.11 -0.72
C LYS A 66 20.14 -1.03 -0.84
N ALA A 67 20.64 -2.23 -1.08
CA ALA A 67 19.82 -3.43 -1.04
C ALA A 67 19.50 -3.84 0.41
N ALA A 68 18.29 -4.39 0.59
CA ALA A 68 17.88 -5.01 1.84
C ALA A 68 18.52 -6.39 1.99
N ASP A 69 18.89 -6.75 3.22
CA ASP A 69 19.38 -8.08 3.55
C ASP A 69 18.25 -8.97 4.06
N PHE A 70 17.77 -9.88 3.26
CA PHE A 70 16.67 -10.78 3.56
C PHE A 70 17.03 -11.96 4.48
N SER A 71 18.30 -12.13 4.84
CA SER A 71 18.79 -13.30 5.58
C SER A 71 18.10 -13.54 6.93
N ASN A 72 17.63 -12.49 7.57
CA ASN A 72 16.92 -12.53 8.87
C ASN A 72 15.43 -12.18 8.75
N GLY A 73 14.89 -12.23 7.56
CA GLY A 73 13.54 -11.81 7.26
C GLY A 73 13.43 -10.34 6.86
N ALA A 74 12.37 -10.05 6.10
CA ALA A 74 12.00 -8.70 5.70
C ALA A 74 10.49 -8.56 5.67
N ILE A 75 10.01 -7.34 5.91
CA ILE A 75 8.63 -6.92 5.71
C ILE A 75 8.64 -5.64 4.90
N ALA A 76 7.69 -5.46 4.01
CA ALA A 76 7.59 -4.28 3.17
C ALA A 76 6.24 -3.58 3.28
N GLY A 77 6.23 -2.29 2.99
CA GLY A 77 5.03 -1.46 3.00
C GLY A 77 4.96 -0.50 1.82
N TYR A 78 3.74 -0.11 1.47
CA TYR A 78 3.38 0.87 0.45
C TYR A 78 2.20 1.73 0.92
N PRO A 79 2.17 3.02 0.65
CA PRO A 79 3.25 3.86 0.12
C PRO A 79 4.28 4.20 1.22
N VAL A 80 5.49 4.56 0.80
CA VAL A 80 6.62 4.80 1.72
C VAL A 80 6.31 5.83 2.79
N GLU A 81 5.66 6.94 2.40
CA GLU A 81 5.37 8.09 3.26
C GLU A 81 4.40 7.79 4.42
N ASN A 82 3.59 6.75 4.28
CA ASN A 82 2.55 6.42 5.26
C ASN A 82 2.88 5.18 6.10
N MET A 83 4.09 4.60 5.95
CA MET A 83 4.48 3.35 6.60
C MET A 83 5.49 3.54 7.72
N TYR A 84 5.21 2.91 8.86
CA TYR A 84 6.08 2.85 10.03
C TYR A 84 6.41 1.39 10.36
N LEU A 85 7.36 0.83 9.59
CA LEU A 85 7.76 -0.56 9.75
C LEU A 85 8.79 -0.72 10.86
N GLY A 86 8.61 -1.74 11.71
CA GLY A 86 9.57 -2.23 12.68
C GLY A 86 10.44 -3.37 12.15
N ALA A 87 10.90 -4.24 13.05
CA ALA A 87 11.53 -5.50 12.68
C ALA A 87 10.51 -6.44 12.01
N PRO A 88 10.96 -7.36 11.14
CA PRO A 88 10.12 -8.38 10.54
C PRO A 88 9.80 -9.49 11.56
N ASP A 89 8.87 -9.20 12.45
CA ASP A 89 8.44 -10.07 13.54
C ASP A 89 6.91 -10.24 13.45
N ALA A 90 6.45 -11.48 13.37
CA ALA A 90 5.02 -11.77 13.19
C ALA A 90 4.14 -11.29 14.35
N ASP A 91 4.72 -11.22 15.57
CA ASP A 91 4.04 -10.78 16.78
C ASP A 91 4.18 -9.28 17.05
N LYS A 92 4.90 -8.55 16.18
CA LYS A 92 5.08 -7.10 16.27
C LYS A 92 4.15 -6.37 15.33
N GLU A 93 3.56 -5.31 15.85
CA GLU A 93 2.71 -4.43 15.08
C GLU A 93 3.53 -3.59 14.11
N VAL A 94 2.99 -3.38 12.93
CA VAL A 94 3.41 -2.36 11.98
C VAL A 94 2.33 -1.31 11.88
N TYR A 95 2.72 -0.05 11.73
CA TYR A 95 1.77 1.05 11.70
C TYR A 95 1.76 1.72 10.33
N PHE A 96 0.60 2.25 9.96
CA PHE A 96 0.41 3.03 8.75
C PHE A 96 -0.69 4.08 8.95
N THR A 97 -0.70 5.08 8.10
CA THR A 97 -1.72 6.14 8.17
C THR A 97 -2.64 6.09 6.96
N ILE A 98 -3.95 6.11 7.19
CA ILE A 98 -4.96 6.36 6.16
C ILE A 98 -5.28 7.86 6.16
N PRO A 99 -5.00 8.62 5.08
CA PRO A 99 -5.24 10.05 5.04
C PRO A 99 -6.73 10.40 5.25
N GLN A 100 -6.99 11.37 6.11
CA GLN A 100 -8.35 11.88 6.33
C GLN A 100 -8.89 12.65 5.11
N VAL A 101 -8.01 13.31 4.38
CA VAL A 101 -8.32 14.01 3.13
C VAL A 101 -7.63 13.28 1.99
N GLN A 102 -8.41 12.90 1.00
CA GLN A 102 -7.92 12.22 -0.19
C GLN A 102 -8.23 13.05 -1.43
N THR A 103 -7.30 13.10 -2.34
CA THR A 103 -7.43 13.84 -3.59
C THR A 103 -8.02 12.93 -4.67
N TYR A 104 -8.98 13.47 -5.41
CA TYR A 104 -9.57 12.74 -6.53
C TYR A 104 -8.53 12.43 -7.61
N ALA A 105 -8.38 11.16 -7.95
CA ALA A 105 -7.57 10.67 -9.05
C ALA A 105 -8.47 10.00 -10.09
N PRO A 106 -8.53 10.49 -11.36
CA PRO A 106 -9.36 9.89 -12.40
C PRO A 106 -9.01 8.42 -12.63
N GLY A 107 -10.00 7.53 -12.49
CA GLY A 107 -9.82 6.09 -12.68
C GLY A 107 -9.02 5.38 -11.60
N SER A 108 -8.68 6.07 -10.50
CA SER A 108 -7.87 5.53 -9.40
C SER A 108 -8.31 6.12 -8.06
N PHE A 109 -7.44 6.03 -7.07
CA PHE A 109 -7.53 6.63 -5.75
C PHE A 109 -6.23 7.41 -5.46
N ASP A 110 -6.25 8.22 -4.41
CA ASP A 110 -5.06 8.92 -3.92
C ASP A 110 -3.96 7.91 -3.53
N SER A 111 -2.72 8.17 -3.90
CA SER A 111 -1.58 7.26 -3.65
C SER A 111 -1.44 6.86 -2.19
N GLY A 112 -1.71 7.78 -1.26
CA GLY A 112 -1.69 7.53 0.17
C GLY A 112 -2.92 6.79 0.72
N ALA A 113 -3.99 6.62 -0.07
CA ALA A 113 -5.28 6.12 0.40
C ALA A 113 -5.36 4.59 0.50
N MET A 114 -4.37 3.88 -0.03
CA MET A 114 -4.41 2.41 -0.16
C MET A 114 -3.11 1.79 0.36
N PRO A 115 -2.92 1.80 1.69
CA PRO A 115 -1.76 1.15 2.28
C PRO A 115 -1.77 -0.36 2.01
N MET A 116 -0.60 -0.90 1.72
CA MET A 116 -0.36 -2.32 1.52
C MET A 116 0.82 -2.76 2.35
N ILE A 117 0.75 -3.99 2.87
CA ILE A 117 1.80 -4.59 3.69
C ILE A 117 2.12 -5.97 3.11
N SER A 118 3.41 -6.31 3.03
CA SER A 118 3.81 -7.63 2.56
C SER A 118 3.74 -8.67 3.67
N GLU A 119 3.70 -9.93 3.29
CA GLU A 119 4.07 -11.02 4.19
C GLU A 119 5.56 -10.90 4.57
N ILE A 120 5.91 -11.44 5.74
CA ILE A 120 7.32 -11.57 6.16
C ILE A 120 7.96 -12.67 5.33
N THR A 121 9.12 -12.38 4.74
CA THR A 121 9.83 -13.32 3.86
C THR A 121 11.34 -13.21 4.04
N ASN A 122 12.05 -14.31 3.77
CA ASN A 122 13.50 -14.37 3.66
C ASN A 122 14.00 -14.33 2.20
N GLU A 123 13.08 -14.17 1.25
CA GLU A 123 13.35 -14.16 -0.17
C GLU A 123 13.08 -12.79 -0.78
N PRO A 124 13.79 -12.37 -1.84
CA PRO A 124 13.55 -11.11 -2.54
C PRO A 124 12.27 -11.15 -3.40
N SER A 125 11.23 -11.76 -2.87
CA SER A 125 9.90 -11.89 -3.46
C SER A 125 8.85 -11.54 -2.42
N LEU A 126 8.18 -10.41 -2.63
CA LEU A 126 7.23 -9.80 -1.70
C LEU A 126 5.80 -10.05 -2.18
N GLN A 127 4.95 -10.55 -1.29
CA GLN A 127 3.51 -10.71 -1.53
C GLN A 127 2.78 -9.66 -0.71
N PHE A 128 2.15 -8.70 -1.38
CA PHE A 128 1.43 -7.59 -0.76
C PHE A 128 -0.05 -7.89 -0.59
N HIS A 129 -0.59 -7.42 0.53
CA HIS A 129 -2.01 -7.41 0.85
C HIS A 129 -2.47 -5.99 1.16
N ASN A 130 -3.72 -5.68 0.82
CA ASN A 130 -4.32 -4.41 1.23
C ASN A 130 -4.49 -4.34 2.74
N ALA A 131 -4.14 -3.21 3.31
CA ALA A 131 -4.45 -2.85 4.68
C ALA A 131 -5.66 -1.89 4.78
N ALA A 132 -6.34 -1.61 3.67
CA ALA A 132 -7.54 -0.78 3.64
C ALA A 132 -8.54 -1.23 2.58
N GLY A 133 -9.80 -0.85 2.74
CA GLY A 133 -10.87 -1.05 1.77
C GLY A 133 -11.08 0.17 0.88
N VAL A 134 -11.69 -0.01 -0.29
CA VAL A 134 -12.07 1.07 -1.20
C VAL A 134 -13.58 1.20 -1.31
N ILE A 135 -14.09 2.41 -1.17
CA ILE A 135 -15.49 2.75 -1.44
C ILE A 135 -15.54 3.45 -2.80
N ARG A 136 -16.29 2.88 -3.74
CA ARG A 136 -16.58 3.53 -5.01
C ARG A 136 -17.90 4.26 -4.95
N LEU A 137 -17.86 5.58 -5.14
CA LEU A 137 -19.04 6.42 -5.25
C LEU A 137 -19.27 6.78 -6.73
N MET A 138 -20.48 6.57 -7.21
CA MET A 138 -20.92 7.04 -8.52
C MET A 138 -21.84 8.24 -8.31
N VAL A 139 -21.40 9.41 -8.74
CA VAL A 139 -22.16 10.65 -8.64
C VAL A 139 -22.58 11.06 -10.05
N SER A 140 -23.88 11.31 -10.25
CA SER A 140 -24.44 11.79 -11.52
C SER A 140 -25.26 13.07 -11.28
N SER A 141 -25.36 13.91 -12.30
CA SER A 141 -26.25 15.09 -12.32
C SER A 141 -26.92 15.20 -13.67
N GLU A 142 -28.19 15.55 -13.69
CA GLU A 142 -28.94 15.87 -14.91
C GLU A 142 -28.56 17.24 -15.48
N LEU A 143 -27.93 18.09 -14.67
CA LEU A 143 -27.49 19.42 -15.08
C LEU A 143 -26.09 19.36 -15.71
N SER A 144 -25.94 19.91 -16.89
CA SER A 144 -24.63 20.02 -17.56
C SER A 144 -23.74 21.05 -16.87
N GLY A 145 -22.43 20.79 -16.86
CA GLY A 145 -21.44 21.72 -16.35
C GLY A 145 -21.26 21.74 -14.82
N ILE A 146 -21.97 20.90 -14.08
CA ILE A 146 -21.77 20.76 -12.65
C ILE A 146 -20.51 19.92 -12.38
N LYS A 147 -19.70 20.41 -11.45
CA LYS A 147 -18.52 19.71 -10.93
C LYS A 147 -18.72 19.45 -9.45
N VAL A 148 -18.43 18.20 -9.02
CA VAL A 148 -18.31 17.88 -7.59
C VAL A 148 -16.96 18.40 -7.12
N SER A 149 -16.95 19.27 -6.12
CA SER A 149 -15.72 19.82 -5.55
C SER A 149 -15.26 19.05 -4.32
N THR A 150 -16.21 18.53 -3.53
CA THR A 150 -15.89 17.81 -2.29
C THR A 150 -16.98 16.78 -2.00
N ILE A 151 -16.57 15.65 -1.47
CA ILE A 151 -17.45 14.63 -0.90
C ILE A 151 -16.99 14.41 0.54
N ASN A 152 -17.90 14.61 1.50
CA ASN A 152 -17.65 14.32 2.90
C ASN A 152 -18.31 12.98 3.25
N ILE A 153 -17.56 12.05 3.83
CA ILE A 153 -18.05 10.77 4.33
C ILE A 153 -17.97 10.82 5.85
N THR A 154 -19.10 10.62 6.51
CA THR A 154 -19.19 10.57 7.98
C THR A 154 -19.69 9.20 8.40
N THR A 155 -19.04 8.60 9.38
CA THR A 155 -19.41 7.29 9.94
C THR A 155 -19.46 7.38 11.47
N SER A 156 -20.03 6.35 12.09
CA SER A 156 -20.00 6.19 13.56
C SER A 156 -18.69 5.62 14.08
N GLY A 157 -17.84 5.09 13.21
CA GLY A 157 -16.51 4.53 13.54
C GLY A 157 -15.40 5.30 12.85
N ILE A 158 -14.16 5.04 13.26
CA ILE A 158 -12.95 5.63 12.67
C ILE A 158 -12.72 4.97 11.30
N ILE A 159 -12.43 5.78 10.29
CA ILE A 159 -12.15 5.33 8.91
C ILE A 159 -10.86 5.92 8.33
N SER A 160 -10.17 6.75 9.08
CA SER A 160 -8.90 7.40 8.71
C SER A 160 -8.09 7.70 9.95
N GLY A 161 -6.79 7.90 9.81
CA GLY A 161 -5.87 8.12 10.92
C GLY A 161 -4.82 7.02 11.00
N GLU A 162 -4.16 6.91 12.14
CA GLU A 162 -3.16 5.89 12.40
C GLU A 162 -3.81 4.53 12.64
N CYS A 163 -3.28 3.51 11.98
CA CYS A 163 -3.74 2.14 12.07
C CYS A 163 -2.55 1.24 12.40
N GLY A 164 -2.80 0.23 13.24
CA GLY A 164 -1.89 -0.87 13.47
C GLY A 164 -2.32 -2.12 12.68
N TYR A 165 -1.34 -2.93 12.31
CA TYR A 165 -1.52 -4.23 11.67
C TYR A 165 -0.62 -5.25 12.33
N THR A 166 -1.19 -6.39 12.70
CA THR A 166 -0.44 -7.51 13.28
C THR A 166 -0.25 -8.60 12.21
N PRO A 167 0.99 -8.87 11.75
CA PRO A 167 1.23 -9.85 10.68
C PRO A 167 0.74 -11.26 10.99
N ALA A 168 0.85 -11.71 12.25
CA ALA A 168 0.43 -13.05 12.66
C ALA A 168 -1.07 -13.28 12.53
N SER A 169 -1.91 -12.34 13.00
CA SER A 169 -3.37 -12.46 12.96
C SER A 169 -3.98 -11.87 11.69
N LYS A 170 -3.23 -11.04 10.96
CA LYS A 170 -3.69 -10.21 9.83
C LYS A 170 -4.80 -9.24 10.22
N GLU A 171 -4.85 -8.86 11.50
CA GLU A 171 -5.83 -7.93 12.02
C GLU A 171 -5.34 -6.49 11.88
N ILE A 172 -6.29 -5.61 11.54
CA ILE A 172 -6.09 -4.16 11.46
C ILE A 172 -6.93 -3.52 12.56
N PHE A 173 -6.35 -2.59 13.27
CA PHE A 173 -7.04 -1.81 14.30
C PHE A 173 -6.66 -0.33 14.18
N PHE A 174 -7.54 0.54 14.63
CA PHE A 174 -7.23 1.96 14.75
C PHE A 174 -6.58 2.23 16.11
N ASP A 175 -5.55 3.07 16.12
CA ASP A 175 -4.97 3.55 17.37
C ASP A 175 -5.85 4.68 17.90
N ASP A 176 -6.50 4.43 19.03
CA ASP A 176 -7.40 5.38 19.71
C ASP A 176 -6.63 6.32 20.69
N SER A 177 -5.28 6.37 20.63
CA SER A 177 -4.44 7.13 21.55
C SER A 177 -4.37 8.63 21.24
#